data_329e7490ad027b9f9735370903f5802b
#
_entry.id   329e7490ad027b9f9735370903f5802b
#
_cell.length_a   1.000
_cell.length_b   1.000
_cell.length_c   1.000
_cell.angle_alpha   90.00
_cell.angle_beta   90.00
_cell.angle_gamma   90.00
#
_symmetry.space_group_name_H-M   'P 1'
#
loop_
_entity.id
_entity.type
_entity.pdbx_description
1 polymer ?
#
loop_
_entity_poly.entity_id
_entity_poly.type
_entity_poly.pdbx_seq_one_letter_code
_entity_poly.pdbx_strand_id
1 'polypeptide(L)'
;PDTGKVYRDGEPIAVTKLEYKILMTLFSNPHKIFTREEILNGIWDMAGNFVNDNTLTVTMKRLREKLGDKEGNVIVTVRGIGYRLNL
;
A
#
# COMPACT_ATOMS: atom_id res chain seq x y z
N PRO A 1 -14.04 -0.04 -2.22
CA PRO A 1 -15.11 0.06 -1.22
C PRO A 1 -15.30 1.48 -0.74
N ASP A 2 -16.53 1.89 -0.67
CA ASP A 2 -16.90 3.27 -0.37
C ASP A 2 -16.64 3.67 1.07
N THR A 3 -16.50 2.71 1.94
CA THR A 3 -16.35 2.95 3.36
C THR A 3 -14.90 3.04 3.82
N GLY A 4 -13.96 2.81 2.93
CA GLY A 4 -12.54 2.79 3.27
C GLY A 4 -12.15 1.61 4.16
N LYS A 5 -12.91 0.55 4.10
CA LYS A 5 -12.63 -0.66 4.88
C LYS A 5 -11.97 -1.71 4.01
N VAL A 6 -11.02 -2.41 4.62
CA VAL A 6 -10.32 -3.53 3.99
C VAL A 6 -10.68 -4.79 4.76
N TYR A 7 -10.93 -5.87 4.03
CA TYR A 7 -11.31 -7.15 4.63
C TYR A 7 -10.27 -8.21 4.28
N ARG A 8 -10.03 -9.08 5.25
CA ARG A 8 -9.19 -10.25 5.07
C ARG A 8 -9.95 -11.45 5.62
N ASP A 9 -10.20 -12.44 4.77
CA ASP A 9 -10.93 -13.64 5.15
C ASP A 9 -12.29 -13.32 5.78
N GLY A 10 -12.94 -12.25 5.28
CA GLY A 10 -14.25 -11.84 5.75
C GLY A 10 -14.22 -10.95 6.99
N GLU A 11 -13.04 -10.72 7.57
CA GLU A 11 -12.90 -9.88 8.75
C GLU A 11 -12.36 -8.49 8.38
N PRO A 12 -12.94 -7.42 8.95
CA PRO A 12 -12.45 -6.08 8.67
C PRO A 12 -11.07 -5.85 9.27
N ILE A 13 -10.23 -5.14 8.51
CA ILE A 13 -8.89 -4.76 8.94
C ILE A 13 -8.87 -3.24 9.10
N ALA A 14 -8.47 -2.77 10.27
CA ALA A 14 -8.34 -1.34 10.50
C ALA A 14 -7.09 -0.81 9.80
N VAL A 15 -7.29 0.05 8.81
CA VAL A 15 -6.18 0.69 8.10
C VAL A 15 -6.34 2.20 8.20
N THR A 16 -5.20 2.90 8.17
CA THR A 16 -5.21 4.36 8.12
C THR A 16 -5.62 4.82 6.71
N LYS A 17 -5.98 6.09 6.58
CA LYS A 17 -6.30 6.66 5.27
C LYS A 17 -5.13 6.52 4.31
N LEU A 18 -3.92 6.73 4.81
CA LEU A 18 -2.71 6.61 4.01
C LEU A 18 -2.51 5.19 3.50
N GLU A 19 -2.65 4.21 4.38
CA GLU A 19 -2.56 2.79 4.03
C GLU A 19 -3.62 2.40 3.01
N TYR A 20 -4.84 2.86 3.23
CA TYR A 20 -5.94 2.60 2.32
C TYR A 20 -5.66 3.17 0.93
N LYS A 21 -5.17 4.41 0.86
CA LYS A 21 -4.88 5.06 -0.41
C LYS A 21 -3.78 4.32 -1.18
N ILE A 22 -2.75 3.88 -0.47
CA ILE A 22 -1.67 3.09 -1.08
C ILE A 22 -2.23 1.80 -1.64
N LEU A 23 -3.04 1.10 -0.84
CA LEU A 23 -3.62 -0.17 -1.27
C LEU A 23 -4.52 0.00 -2.49
N MET A 24 -5.35 1.04 -2.50
CA MET A 24 -6.20 1.32 -3.65
C MET A 24 -5.39 1.68 -4.90
N THR A 25 -4.27 2.38 -4.73
CA THR A 25 -3.38 2.67 -5.84
C THR A 25 -2.87 1.38 -6.47
N LEU A 26 -2.44 0.43 -5.65
CA LEU A 26 -1.95 -0.86 -6.13
C LEU A 26 -3.09 -1.67 -6.78
N PHE A 27 -4.27 -1.63 -6.20
CA PHE A 27 -5.44 -2.34 -6.73
C PHE A 27 -5.92 -1.78 -8.06
N SER A 28 -5.63 -0.54 -8.35
CA SER A 28 -6.07 0.07 -9.62
C SER A 28 -5.48 -0.64 -10.83
N ASN A 29 -4.30 -1.23 -10.66
CA ASN A 29 -3.63 -2.03 -11.69
C ASN A 29 -2.90 -3.19 -11.04
N PRO A 30 -3.61 -4.28 -10.72
CA PRO A 30 -2.97 -5.47 -10.14
C PRO A 30 -1.85 -5.98 -11.04
N HIS A 31 -0.77 -6.42 -10.44
CA HIS A 31 0.43 -6.92 -11.10
C HIS A 31 1.32 -5.84 -11.75
N LYS A 32 0.84 -4.60 -11.85
CA LYS A 32 1.68 -3.52 -12.33
C LYS A 32 2.72 -3.17 -11.26
N ILE A 33 3.96 -2.95 -11.72
CA ILE A 33 5.01 -2.45 -10.83
C ILE A 33 4.88 -0.94 -10.73
N PHE A 34 4.55 -0.47 -9.53
CA PHE A 34 4.51 0.97 -9.24
C PHE A 34 5.82 1.38 -8.63
N THR A 35 6.45 2.41 -9.18
CA THR A 35 7.66 2.96 -8.59
C THR A 35 7.32 3.63 -7.27
N ARG A 36 8.31 3.78 -6.41
CA ARG A 36 8.12 4.49 -5.15
C ARG A 36 7.61 5.90 -5.41
N GLU A 37 8.16 6.56 -6.42
CA GLU A 37 7.74 7.91 -6.80
C GLU A 37 6.28 7.94 -7.24
N GLU A 38 5.84 6.99 -8.03
CA GLU A 38 4.44 6.91 -8.45
C GLU A 38 3.49 6.77 -7.26
N ILE A 39 3.85 5.93 -6.31
CA ILE A 39 3.04 5.74 -5.10
C ILE A 39 3.03 7.02 -4.26
N LEU A 40 4.19 7.63 -4.06
CA LEU A 40 4.29 8.87 -3.31
C LEU A 40 3.46 9.99 -3.93
N ASN A 41 3.49 10.11 -5.25
CA ASN A 41 2.68 11.10 -5.96
C ASN A 41 1.18 10.84 -5.78
N GLY A 42 0.79 9.58 -5.74
CA GLY A 42 -0.60 9.19 -5.55
C GLY A 42 -1.15 9.53 -4.18
N ILE A 43 -0.30 9.63 -3.17
CA ILE A 43 -0.73 9.90 -1.81
C ILE A 43 -0.34 11.31 -1.33
N TRP A 44 0.30 12.08 -2.19
CA TRP A 44 0.81 13.42 -1.85
C TRP A 44 -0.27 14.34 -1.30
N ASP A 45 -1.42 14.40 -1.99
CA ASP A 45 -2.51 15.28 -1.60
C ASP A 45 -3.10 14.92 -0.23
N MET A 46 -3.04 13.67 0.13
CA MET A 46 -3.59 13.18 1.39
C MET A 46 -2.65 13.44 2.56
N ALA A 47 -1.37 13.27 2.35
CA ALA A 47 -0.36 13.36 3.40
C ALA A 47 0.41 14.69 3.39
N GLY A 48 0.21 15.50 2.38
CA GLY A 48 0.92 16.78 2.24
C GLY A 48 2.41 16.57 2.05
N ASN A 49 3.19 17.49 2.58
CA ASN A 49 4.64 17.49 2.40
C ASN A 49 5.37 16.54 3.36
N PHE A 50 4.62 15.78 4.14
CA PHE A 50 5.22 14.91 5.16
C PHE A 50 5.54 13.51 4.65
N VAL A 51 5.17 13.20 3.41
CA VAL A 51 5.42 11.88 2.83
C VAL A 51 6.78 11.85 2.16
N ASN A 52 7.59 10.88 2.55
CA ASN A 52 8.90 10.64 1.95
C ASN A 52 9.13 9.14 1.83
N ASP A 53 10.27 8.73 1.27
CA ASP A 53 10.60 7.33 1.08
C ASP A 53 10.56 6.52 2.38
N ASN A 54 11.03 7.10 3.46
CA ASN A 54 11.03 6.41 4.75
C ASN A 54 9.60 6.17 5.24
N THR A 55 8.74 7.16 5.10
CA THR A 55 7.32 7.03 5.45
C THR A 55 6.67 5.93 4.62
N LEU A 56 6.96 5.88 3.33
CA LEU A 56 6.42 4.84 2.46
C LEU A 56 6.88 3.46 2.92
N THR A 57 8.17 3.29 3.19
CA THR A 57 8.72 2.01 3.63
C THR A 57 8.05 1.52 4.91
N VAL A 58 7.92 2.40 5.90
CA VAL A 58 7.28 2.08 7.17
C VAL A 58 5.80 1.74 6.98
N THR A 59 5.10 2.52 6.17
CA THR A 59 3.68 2.30 5.90
C THR A 59 3.45 0.96 5.20
N MET A 60 4.29 0.62 4.23
CA MET A 60 4.19 -0.66 3.53
C MET A 60 4.42 -1.83 4.47
N LYS A 61 5.38 -1.70 5.39
CA LYS A 61 5.63 -2.74 6.38
C LYS A 61 4.40 -2.95 7.27
N ARG A 62 3.83 -1.86 7.75
CA ARG A 62 2.62 -1.92 8.60
C ARG A 62 1.44 -2.53 7.85
N LEU A 63 1.29 -2.16 6.60
CA LEU A 63 0.20 -2.68 5.77
C LEU A 63 0.34 -4.19 5.57
N ARG A 64 1.55 -4.66 5.29
CA ARG A 64 1.81 -6.09 5.19
C ARG A 64 1.48 -6.83 6.47
N GLU A 65 1.87 -6.27 7.60
CA GLU A 65 1.57 -6.87 8.90
C GLU A 65 0.07 -6.99 9.12
N LYS A 66 -0.67 -5.95 8.80
CA LYS A 66 -2.13 -5.95 8.94
C LYS A 66 -2.79 -6.97 8.02
N LEU A 67 -2.26 -7.17 6.84
CA LEU A 67 -2.76 -8.15 5.89
C LEU A 67 -2.29 -9.57 6.19
N GLY A 68 -1.39 -9.73 7.15
CA GLY A 68 -0.80 -11.03 7.44
C GLY A 68 0.18 -11.49 6.37
N ASP A 69 0.67 -10.58 5.56
CA ASP A 69 1.58 -10.86 4.45
C ASP A 69 3.04 -10.81 4.92
N LYS A 70 3.40 -11.72 5.81
CA LYS A 70 4.71 -11.72 6.45
C LYS A 70 5.87 -11.92 5.48
N GLU A 71 5.62 -12.61 4.39
CA GLU A 71 6.66 -12.94 3.42
C GLU A 71 6.69 -12.00 2.22
N GLY A 72 5.75 -11.05 2.17
CA GLY A 72 5.67 -10.12 1.04
C GLY A 72 5.18 -10.77 -0.24
N ASN A 73 4.27 -11.74 -0.13
CA ASN A 73 3.75 -12.46 -1.29
C ASN A 73 2.56 -11.74 -1.93
N VAL A 74 1.84 -10.92 -1.18
CA VAL A 74 0.69 -10.16 -1.70
C VAL A 74 1.16 -8.80 -2.16
N ILE A 75 1.84 -8.06 -1.29
CA ILE A 75 2.48 -6.81 -1.67
C ILE A 75 3.96 -7.12 -1.84
N VAL A 76 4.38 -7.28 -3.08
CA VAL A 76 5.73 -7.70 -3.41
C VAL A 76 6.62 -6.48 -3.56
N THR A 77 7.77 -6.48 -2.87
CA THR A 77 8.79 -5.48 -3.06
C THR A 77 9.59 -5.82 -4.29
N VAL A 78 9.66 -4.88 -5.23
CA VAL A 78 10.53 -5.00 -6.41
C VAL A 78 11.77 -4.17 -6.09
N ARG A 79 12.87 -4.84 -5.78
CA ARG A 79 14.08 -4.18 -5.30
C ARG A 79 14.57 -3.12 -6.26
N GLY A 80 14.84 -1.94 -5.69
CA GLY A 80 15.35 -0.82 -6.45
C GLY A 80 14.32 -0.12 -7.33
N ILE A 81 13.07 -0.59 -7.38
CA ILE A 81 12.03 -0.04 -8.24
C ILE A 81 10.82 0.43 -7.44
N GLY A 82 10.15 -0.49 -6.75
CA GLY A 82 8.94 -0.15 -6.01
C GLY A 82 8.18 -1.35 -5.52
N TYR A 83 6.87 -1.36 -5.76
CA TYR A 83 5.99 -2.38 -5.22
C TYR A 83 4.98 -2.85 -6.26
N ARG A 84 4.51 -4.07 -6.08
CA ARG A 84 3.54 -4.70 -6.97
C ARG A 84 2.54 -5.48 -6.14
N LEU A 85 1.26 -5.42 -6.52
CA LEU A 85 0.24 -6.24 -5.90
C LEU A 85 0.13 -7.55 -6.68
N ASN A 86 0.30 -8.66 -5.97
CA ASN A 86 0.28 -9.99 -6.57
C ASN A 86 -0.98 -10.73 -6.11
N LEU A 87 -2.05 -10.56 -6.86
CA LEU A 87 -3.33 -11.24 -6.61
C LEU A 87 -3.65 -12.24 -7.68
#